data_c12cceb20fdf5b0cfb78757645f89c86
#
_entry.id   c12cceb20fdf5b0cfb78757645f89c86
#
_cell.length_a   1.000
_cell.length_b   1.000
_cell.length_c   1.000
_cell.angle_alpha   90.00
_cell.angle_beta   90.00
_cell.angle_gamma   90.00
#
_symmetry.space_group_name_H-M   'P 1'
#
loop_
_entity.id
_entity.type
_entity.pdbx_description
1 polymer ?
#
loop_
_entity_poly.entity_id
_entity_poly.type
_entity_poly.pdbx_seq_one_letter_code
_entity_poly.pdbx_strand_id
1 'polypeptide(L)'
;MLARMICSKISGMTKVLLLGLGRWGANHLRNLHLLPIELYVAEVGEKQLEPARKLGLPAERLATHYQDFIGKVDCAVIVTPAQHHFALGQEFLEAGKDVFVEKPLTLADREAKQLAELADKNKRILQVGHILRFDPATLWLRDAVQAGQFGRVNMVRGHFGGFKRPRNDSGVMFADGIHFADLFNFILGALPKSVLAIHHDFMGRGMDDVSFVSLEYDTPHGKTWATVENDYFIPGKFREVIVCGDKLSAVCDYNVAQYKIKTYENKHVRDGKDFKGIEGAVHQIECPPEEPLLAELRAFLDSVQTRKAPRADGWAGYDAVRVMNAALESVKTGRAVEL
;
A
#
# COMPACT_ATOMS: atom_id res chain seq x y z
N MET A 1 30.33 -14.35 24.40
CA MET A 1 30.82 -13.02 24.76
C MET A 1 30.64 -12.00 23.63
N LEU A 2 29.74 -12.24 22.66
CA LEU A 2 29.49 -11.34 21.50
C LEU A 2 28.05 -10.77 21.46
N ALA A 3 27.24 -10.99 22.48
CA ALA A 3 25.82 -10.55 22.51
C ALA A 3 25.57 -9.30 23.39
N ARG A 4 26.61 -8.53 23.74
CA ARG A 4 26.51 -7.39 24.67
C ARG A 4 26.97 -6.05 24.12
N MET A 5 27.16 -5.87 22.83
CA MET A 5 27.72 -4.62 22.29
C MET A 5 26.85 -3.83 21.31
N ILE A 6 25.54 -4.05 21.27
CA ILE A 6 24.61 -3.15 20.54
C ILE A 6 23.44 -2.80 21.47
N CYS A 7 23.75 -2.18 22.58
CA CYS A 7 22.72 -1.57 23.44
C CYS A 7 23.31 -0.28 24.05
N SER A 8 23.51 0.74 23.21
CA SER A 8 23.89 2.05 23.70
C SER A 8 23.00 3.13 23.07
N LYS A 9 22.15 3.72 23.94
CA LYS A 9 21.35 4.94 23.78
C LYS A 9 20.01 4.81 23.07
N ILE A 10 19.03 4.15 23.71
CA ILE A 10 17.64 4.58 23.61
C ILE A 10 17.14 4.80 25.05
N SER A 11 17.15 6.03 25.51
CA SER A 11 16.48 6.45 26.73
C SER A 11 15.00 6.67 26.42
N GLY A 12 14.15 5.66 26.64
CA GLY A 12 12.71 5.77 26.54
C GLY A 12 12.10 4.97 25.37
N MET A 13 10.87 4.51 25.55
CA MET A 13 10.06 3.93 24.48
C MET A 13 9.66 5.01 23.48
N THR A 14 9.61 4.67 22.18
CA THR A 14 9.11 5.59 21.14
C THR A 14 7.67 5.99 21.43
N LYS A 15 7.38 7.28 21.45
CA LYS A 15 6.05 7.83 21.68
C LYS A 15 5.31 8.02 20.36
N VAL A 16 4.23 7.30 20.18
CA VAL A 16 3.47 7.25 18.93
C VAL A 16 2.07 7.80 19.15
N LEU A 17 1.65 8.73 18.31
CA LEU A 17 0.27 9.22 18.28
C LEU A 17 -0.49 8.54 17.13
N LEU A 18 -1.58 7.84 17.46
CA LEU A 18 -2.56 7.37 16.49
C LEU A 18 -3.66 8.42 16.33
N LEU A 19 -3.88 8.90 15.09
CA LEU A 19 -4.95 9.81 14.75
C LEU A 19 -6.04 9.08 13.94
N GLY A 20 -7.24 9.07 14.49
CA GLY A 20 -8.41 8.45 13.88
C GLY A 20 -8.65 7.02 14.36
N LEU A 21 -9.84 6.80 14.92
CA LEU A 21 -10.33 5.49 15.39
C LEU A 21 -11.56 5.02 14.59
N GLY A 22 -11.62 5.36 13.31
CA GLY A 22 -12.57 4.77 12.40
C GLY A 22 -12.37 3.26 12.24
N ARG A 23 -13.10 2.65 11.30
CA ARG A 23 -13.03 1.20 11.05
C ARG A 23 -11.60 0.67 10.87
N TRP A 24 -10.76 1.40 10.12
CA TRP A 24 -9.37 1.01 9.87
C TRP A 24 -8.46 1.38 11.05
N GLY A 25 -8.71 2.53 11.69
CA GLY A 25 -7.99 2.96 12.89
C GLY A 25 -8.05 1.95 14.04
N ALA A 26 -9.17 1.22 14.19
CA ALA A 26 -9.27 0.15 15.17
C ALA A 26 -8.27 -1.00 14.92
N ASN A 27 -7.94 -1.31 13.64
CA ASN A 27 -6.91 -2.29 13.32
C ASN A 27 -5.51 -1.76 13.67
N HIS A 28 -5.25 -0.48 13.39
CA HIS A 28 -4.00 0.17 13.79
C HIS A 28 -3.84 0.19 15.30
N LEU A 29 -4.88 0.57 16.04
CA LEU A 29 -4.89 0.56 17.50
C LEU A 29 -4.50 -0.81 18.07
N ARG A 30 -5.14 -1.88 17.56
CA ARG A 30 -4.85 -3.26 17.98
C ARG A 30 -3.38 -3.63 17.73
N ASN A 31 -2.85 -3.32 16.54
CA ASN A 31 -1.48 -3.67 16.18
C ASN A 31 -0.44 -2.81 16.90
N LEU A 32 -0.67 -1.50 17.03
CA LEU A 32 0.22 -0.62 17.79
C LEU A 32 0.29 -1.00 19.27
N HIS A 33 -0.82 -1.44 19.86
CA HIS A 33 -0.85 -1.90 21.25
C HIS A 33 0.04 -3.13 21.50
N LEU A 34 0.33 -3.93 20.49
CA LEU A 34 1.24 -5.09 20.59
C LEU A 34 2.73 -4.69 20.52
N LEU A 35 3.06 -3.45 20.19
CA LEU A 35 4.43 -3.00 19.99
C LEU A 35 4.99 -2.34 21.26
N PRO A 36 6.32 -2.39 21.48
CA PRO A 36 6.96 -1.79 22.66
C PRO A 36 7.08 -0.26 22.52
N ILE A 37 5.95 0.43 22.56
CA ILE A 37 5.82 1.88 22.37
C ILE A 37 4.99 2.52 23.48
N GLU A 38 5.10 3.82 23.61
CA GLU A 38 4.18 4.63 24.39
C GLU A 38 3.10 5.20 23.46
N LEU A 39 1.90 4.59 23.50
CA LEU A 39 0.83 4.92 22.57
C LEU A 39 -0.07 6.02 23.12
N TYR A 40 -0.27 7.06 22.30
CA TYR A 40 -1.24 8.14 22.44
C TYR A 40 -2.31 8.00 21.35
N VAL A 41 -3.52 8.42 21.62
CA VAL A 41 -4.63 8.31 20.66
C VAL A 41 -5.44 9.60 20.64
N ALA A 42 -5.68 10.11 19.44
CA ALA A 42 -6.59 11.24 19.23
C ALA A 42 -7.71 10.88 18.24
N GLU A 43 -8.94 11.18 18.64
CA GLU A 43 -10.13 10.96 17.83
C GLU A 43 -11.17 12.03 18.14
N VAL A 44 -11.72 12.69 17.13
CA VAL A 44 -12.66 13.83 17.30
C VAL A 44 -13.93 13.46 18.05
N GLY A 45 -14.36 12.22 17.98
CA GLY A 45 -15.51 11.69 18.67
C GLY A 45 -15.15 11.04 20.00
N GLU A 46 -15.61 11.59 21.11
CA GLU A 46 -15.36 11.07 22.46
C GLU A 46 -15.73 9.58 22.63
N LYS A 47 -16.86 9.16 22.02
CA LYS A 47 -17.32 7.76 22.08
C LYS A 47 -16.41 6.81 21.32
N GLN A 48 -15.74 7.26 20.29
CA GLN A 48 -14.82 6.47 19.48
C GLN A 48 -13.50 6.17 20.21
N LEU A 49 -13.18 6.87 21.31
CA LEU A 49 -12.04 6.56 22.19
C LEU A 49 -12.26 5.33 23.07
N GLU A 50 -13.48 4.83 23.17
CA GLU A 50 -13.83 3.68 24.02
C GLU A 50 -13.02 2.40 23.74
N PRO A 51 -12.68 2.03 22.50
CA PRO A 51 -11.79 0.91 22.23
C PRO A 51 -10.40 1.06 22.86
N ALA A 52 -9.84 2.28 22.86
CA ALA A 52 -8.54 2.56 23.48
C ALA A 52 -8.61 2.48 25.02
N ARG A 53 -9.71 2.94 25.63
CA ARG A 53 -9.95 2.80 27.07
C ARG A 53 -10.06 1.31 27.46
N LYS A 54 -10.77 0.51 26.68
CA LYS A 54 -10.92 -0.94 26.92
C LYS A 54 -9.59 -1.71 26.82
N LEU A 55 -8.65 -1.20 26.04
CA LEU A 55 -7.27 -1.73 25.99
C LEU A 55 -6.40 -1.26 27.16
N GLY A 56 -6.94 -0.45 28.08
CA GLY A 56 -6.23 0.02 29.27
C GLY A 56 -5.28 1.22 29.01
N LEU A 57 -5.47 1.96 27.91
CA LEU A 57 -4.67 3.18 27.70
C LEU A 57 -5.05 4.23 28.78
N PRO A 58 -4.04 4.87 29.44
CA PRO A 58 -4.28 5.90 30.42
C PRO A 58 -5.03 7.11 29.86
N ALA A 59 -5.92 7.71 30.65
CA ALA A 59 -6.76 8.83 30.21
C ALA A 59 -5.94 10.03 29.67
N GLU A 60 -4.77 10.29 30.25
CA GLU A 60 -3.85 11.35 29.83
C GLU A 60 -3.20 11.12 28.46
N ARG A 61 -3.38 9.94 27.86
CA ARG A 61 -2.94 9.59 26.52
C ARG A 61 -4.08 9.54 25.51
N LEU A 62 -5.26 9.95 25.91
CA LEU A 62 -6.47 9.99 25.08
C LEU A 62 -6.96 11.42 24.99
N ALA A 63 -7.26 11.92 23.78
CA ALA A 63 -7.78 13.26 23.58
C ALA A 63 -8.72 13.34 22.38
N THR A 64 -9.62 14.33 22.40
CA THR A 64 -10.41 14.69 21.22
C THR A 64 -9.69 15.72 20.32
N HIS A 65 -8.60 16.32 20.81
CA HIS A 65 -7.76 17.29 20.12
C HIS A 65 -6.33 16.79 20.03
N TYR A 66 -5.85 16.44 18.84
CA TYR A 66 -4.51 15.90 18.64
C TYR A 66 -3.38 16.90 18.95
N GLN A 67 -3.68 18.20 18.87
CA GLN A 67 -2.73 19.27 19.13
C GLN A 67 -2.10 19.16 20.54
N ASP A 68 -2.84 18.64 21.50
CA ASP A 68 -2.37 18.40 22.87
C ASP A 68 -1.18 17.44 22.94
N PHE A 69 -0.95 16.67 21.87
CA PHE A 69 0.06 15.63 21.81
C PHE A 69 1.24 15.93 20.88
N ILE A 70 1.16 16.92 19.98
CA ILE A 70 2.24 17.20 19.01
C ILE A 70 3.59 17.38 19.70
N GLY A 71 3.62 18.12 20.80
CA GLY A 71 4.86 18.35 21.59
C GLY A 71 5.33 17.15 22.43
N LYS A 72 4.49 16.11 22.58
CA LYS A 72 4.73 14.99 23.50
C LYS A 72 5.17 13.71 22.80
N VAL A 73 4.97 13.59 21.48
CA VAL A 73 5.21 12.36 20.71
C VAL A 73 6.41 12.49 19.78
N ASP A 74 6.98 11.39 19.38
CA ASP A 74 8.09 11.31 18.44
C ASP A 74 7.59 11.21 17.00
N CYS A 75 6.48 10.49 16.78
CA CYS A 75 5.89 10.26 15.46
C CYS A 75 4.37 10.15 15.54
N ALA A 76 3.74 10.27 14.37
CA ALA A 76 2.29 10.16 14.21
C ALA A 76 1.91 9.07 13.18
N VAL A 77 0.82 8.35 13.44
CA VAL A 77 0.17 7.39 12.55
C VAL A 77 -1.21 7.95 12.21
N ILE A 78 -1.36 8.47 10.99
CA ILE A 78 -2.56 9.18 10.51
C ILE A 78 -3.46 8.19 9.78
N VAL A 79 -4.65 7.93 10.35
CA VAL A 79 -5.65 6.98 9.84
C VAL A 79 -7.01 7.66 9.76
N THR A 80 -7.01 8.93 9.42
CA THR A 80 -8.19 9.77 9.22
C THR A 80 -8.77 9.57 7.81
N PRO A 81 -9.92 10.18 7.46
CA PRO A 81 -10.34 10.28 6.06
C PRO A 81 -9.31 11.01 5.19
N ALA A 82 -9.13 10.54 3.95
CA ALA A 82 -8.04 10.96 3.05
C ALA A 82 -7.97 12.48 2.79
N GLN A 83 -9.10 13.19 2.85
CA GLN A 83 -9.14 14.65 2.70
C GLN A 83 -8.37 15.41 3.78
N HIS A 84 -8.05 14.77 4.90
CA HIS A 84 -7.30 15.38 6.00
C HIS A 84 -5.80 15.01 5.99
N HIS A 85 -5.39 14.05 5.15
CA HIS A 85 -4.03 13.51 5.14
C HIS A 85 -2.97 14.58 4.84
N PHE A 86 -3.24 15.43 3.82
CA PHE A 86 -2.31 16.49 3.46
C PHE A 86 -2.05 17.45 4.62
N ALA A 87 -3.11 18.05 5.16
CA ALA A 87 -2.98 19.06 6.22
C ALA A 87 -2.32 18.48 7.49
N LEU A 88 -2.76 17.29 7.93
CA LEU A 88 -2.18 16.62 9.08
C LEU A 88 -0.72 16.20 8.83
N GLY A 89 -0.44 15.58 7.67
CA GLY A 89 0.92 15.20 7.31
C GLY A 89 1.88 16.38 7.28
N GLN A 90 1.45 17.49 6.68
CA GLN A 90 2.22 18.74 6.64
C GLN A 90 2.51 19.26 8.06
N GLU A 91 1.49 19.41 8.90
CA GLU A 91 1.62 19.94 10.25
C GLU A 91 2.61 19.13 11.11
N PHE A 92 2.52 17.80 11.07
CA PHE A 92 3.45 16.95 11.82
C PHE A 92 4.87 16.98 11.26
N LEU A 93 5.05 16.97 9.93
CA LEU A 93 6.38 17.09 9.31
C LEU A 93 7.02 18.45 9.60
N GLU A 94 6.24 19.55 9.59
CA GLU A 94 6.71 20.91 9.98
C GLU A 94 7.07 21.00 11.45
N ALA A 95 6.34 20.28 12.31
CA ALA A 95 6.65 20.12 13.73
C ALA A 95 7.87 19.19 13.99
N GLY A 96 8.53 18.73 12.93
CA GLY A 96 9.71 17.87 13.02
C GLY A 96 9.42 16.44 13.47
N LYS A 97 8.21 15.95 13.26
CA LYS A 97 7.79 14.58 13.59
C LYS A 97 7.93 13.66 12.38
N ASP A 98 8.19 12.38 12.64
CA ASP A 98 8.09 11.34 11.64
C ASP A 98 6.63 10.92 11.47
N VAL A 99 6.22 10.57 10.25
CA VAL A 99 4.80 10.40 9.95
C VAL A 99 4.57 9.12 9.16
N PHE A 100 3.59 8.34 9.60
CA PHE A 100 2.91 7.32 8.81
C PHE A 100 1.56 7.87 8.38
N VAL A 101 1.22 7.76 7.10
CA VAL A 101 -0.09 8.18 6.56
C VAL A 101 -0.75 6.99 5.87
N GLU A 102 -1.99 6.67 6.24
CA GLU A 102 -2.76 5.67 5.50
C GLU A 102 -2.92 6.07 4.03
N LYS A 103 -3.09 5.04 3.18
CA LYS A 103 -3.37 5.27 1.76
C LYS A 103 -4.81 5.78 1.52
N PRO A 104 -5.01 6.61 0.49
CA PRO A 104 -3.99 7.25 -0.33
C PRO A 104 -3.21 8.29 0.48
N LEU A 105 -1.94 8.55 0.13
CA LEU A 105 -1.16 9.59 0.81
C LEU A 105 -1.91 10.93 0.82
N THR A 106 -2.46 11.31 -0.33
CA THR A 106 -3.37 12.45 -0.53
C THR A 106 -4.35 12.12 -1.66
N LEU A 107 -5.31 13.00 -1.94
CA LEU A 107 -6.21 12.86 -3.09
C LEU A 107 -5.63 13.47 -4.37
N ALA A 108 -4.77 14.47 -4.26
CA ALA A 108 -4.10 15.13 -5.37
C ALA A 108 -2.60 14.81 -5.37
N ASP A 109 -2.06 14.46 -6.54
CA ASP A 109 -0.63 14.13 -6.72
C ASP A 109 0.29 15.32 -6.37
N ARG A 110 -0.13 16.57 -6.65
CA ARG A 110 0.61 17.76 -6.23
C ARG A 110 0.80 17.81 -4.70
N GLU A 111 -0.23 17.49 -3.92
CA GLU A 111 -0.16 17.47 -2.46
C GLU A 111 0.74 16.32 -1.97
N ALA A 112 0.63 15.13 -2.61
CA ALA A 112 1.50 14.00 -2.29
C ALA A 112 2.98 14.33 -2.52
N LYS A 113 3.28 15.00 -3.65
CA LYS A 113 4.63 15.49 -3.96
C LYS A 113 5.14 16.47 -2.90
N GLN A 114 4.30 17.44 -2.50
CA GLN A 114 4.66 18.41 -1.48
C GLN A 114 4.99 17.75 -0.13
N LEU A 115 4.25 16.72 0.28
CA LEU A 115 4.55 15.98 1.52
C LEU A 115 5.87 15.21 1.40
N ALA A 116 6.13 14.55 0.27
CA ALA A 116 7.39 13.84 0.06
C ALA A 116 8.59 14.80 0.08
N GLU A 117 8.52 15.91 -0.65
CA GLU A 117 9.55 16.96 -0.64
C GLU A 117 9.76 17.58 0.75
N LEU A 118 8.67 17.80 1.50
CA LEU A 118 8.74 18.34 2.87
C LEU A 118 9.41 17.36 3.83
N ALA A 119 9.11 16.07 3.72
CA ALA A 119 9.75 15.04 4.52
C ALA A 119 11.26 14.98 4.26
N ASP A 120 11.67 14.99 2.99
CA ASP A 120 13.08 15.02 2.60
C ASP A 120 13.80 16.27 3.12
N LYS A 121 13.20 17.44 2.90
CA LYS A 121 13.75 18.73 3.36
C LYS A 121 13.97 18.76 4.87
N ASN A 122 13.01 18.24 5.64
CA ASN A 122 13.06 18.23 7.09
C ASN A 122 13.79 16.99 7.65
N LYS A 123 14.28 16.10 6.77
CA LYS A 123 14.92 14.82 7.15
C LYS A 123 14.03 13.99 8.07
N ARG A 124 12.74 13.93 7.76
CA ARG A 124 11.75 13.14 8.49
C ARG A 124 11.38 11.90 7.70
N ILE A 125 11.01 10.87 8.44
CA ILE A 125 10.43 9.66 7.85
C ILE A 125 8.99 9.96 7.47
N LEU A 126 8.65 9.71 6.21
CA LEU A 126 7.27 9.65 5.73
C LEU A 126 7.04 8.26 5.14
N GLN A 127 6.21 7.46 5.80
CA GLN A 127 5.78 6.15 5.30
C GLN A 127 4.30 6.19 4.95
N VAL A 128 3.92 5.53 3.85
CA VAL A 128 2.54 5.43 3.38
C VAL A 128 2.02 4.02 3.62
N GLY A 129 0.75 3.90 3.99
CA GLY A 129 0.06 2.64 4.31
C GLY A 129 -0.17 1.72 3.11
N HIS A 130 0.88 1.44 2.36
CA HIS A 130 0.86 0.48 1.26
C HIS A 130 1.10 -0.95 1.77
N ILE A 131 0.12 -1.45 2.51
CA ILE A 131 0.17 -2.69 3.28
C ILE A 131 0.63 -3.91 2.48
N LEU A 132 0.29 -4.00 1.17
CA LEU A 132 0.67 -5.13 0.33
C LEU A 132 2.18 -5.24 0.13
N ARG A 133 2.95 -4.15 0.25
CA ARG A 133 4.42 -4.19 0.21
C ARG A 133 5.05 -4.97 1.38
N PHE A 134 4.26 -5.26 2.41
CA PHE A 134 4.69 -5.96 3.63
C PHE A 134 4.18 -7.39 3.71
N ASP A 135 3.39 -7.84 2.73
CA ASP A 135 2.98 -9.23 2.63
C ASP A 135 4.15 -10.10 2.11
N PRO A 136 4.48 -11.21 2.79
CA PRO A 136 5.57 -12.11 2.38
C PRO A 136 5.45 -12.62 0.93
N ALA A 137 4.22 -12.81 0.44
CA ALA A 137 3.99 -13.22 -0.94
C ALA A 137 4.40 -12.12 -1.94
N THR A 138 4.13 -10.86 -1.62
CA THR A 138 4.57 -9.71 -2.43
C THR A 138 6.09 -9.62 -2.47
N LEU A 139 6.74 -9.81 -1.32
CA LEU A 139 8.20 -9.77 -1.24
C LEU A 139 8.83 -10.86 -2.10
N TRP A 140 8.28 -12.06 -2.04
CA TRP A 140 8.73 -13.16 -2.90
C TRP A 140 8.55 -12.82 -4.39
N LEU A 141 7.35 -12.32 -4.80
CA LEU A 141 7.11 -11.93 -6.19
C LEU A 141 8.09 -10.87 -6.67
N ARG A 142 8.29 -9.80 -5.89
CA ARG A 142 9.25 -8.74 -6.21
C ARG A 142 10.65 -9.29 -6.40
N ASP A 143 11.13 -10.07 -5.44
CA ASP A 143 12.50 -10.60 -5.45
C ASP A 143 12.71 -11.54 -6.63
N ALA A 144 11.74 -12.41 -6.93
CA ALA A 144 11.80 -13.34 -8.05
C ALA A 144 11.74 -12.62 -9.41
N VAL A 145 10.89 -11.58 -9.55
CA VAL A 145 10.79 -10.78 -10.78
C VAL A 145 12.09 -10.00 -10.99
N GLN A 146 12.56 -9.28 -9.98
CA GLN A 146 13.77 -8.45 -10.08
C GLN A 146 15.05 -9.27 -10.24
N ALA A 147 15.08 -10.50 -9.72
CA ALA A 147 16.16 -11.46 -9.98
C ALA A 147 16.08 -12.10 -11.38
N GLY A 148 15.08 -11.76 -12.22
CA GLY A 148 14.94 -12.28 -13.57
C GLY A 148 14.44 -13.73 -13.65
N GLN A 149 13.90 -14.33 -12.59
CA GLN A 149 13.37 -15.69 -12.59
C GLN A 149 12.19 -15.84 -13.56
N PHE A 150 11.38 -14.79 -13.73
CA PHE A 150 10.28 -14.76 -14.68
C PHE A 150 10.72 -14.60 -16.14
N GLY A 151 12.01 -14.27 -16.38
CA GLY A 151 12.47 -13.83 -17.68
C GLY A 151 11.91 -12.45 -18.01
N ARG A 152 11.44 -12.25 -19.25
CA ARG A 152 10.70 -11.04 -19.61
C ARG A 152 9.26 -11.16 -19.09
N VAL A 153 8.87 -10.26 -18.18
CA VAL A 153 7.48 -10.16 -17.75
C VAL A 153 6.67 -9.48 -18.86
N ASN A 154 5.78 -10.21 -19.49
CA ASN A 154 4.94 -9.72 -20.58
C ASN A 154 3.68 -9.05 -20.06
N MET A 155 3.09 -9.61 -18.98
CA MET A 155 1.82 -9.14 -18.46
C MET A 155 1.77 -9.29 -16.93
N VAL A 156 1.13 -8.30 -16.28
CA VAL A 156 0.68 -8.37 -14.89
C VAL A 156 -0.82 -8.09 -14.86
N ARG A 157 -1.58 -8.89 -14.13
CA ARG A 157 -3.01 -8.66 -13.93
C ARG A 157 -3.30 -8.60 -12.44
N GLY A 158 -4.09 -7.61 -12.02
CA GLY A 158 -4.64 -7.50 -10.68
C GLY A 158 -6.15 -7.51 -10.69
N HIS A 159 -6.73 -8.22 -9.72
CA HIS A 159 -8.16 -8.17 -9.46
C HIS A 159 -8.38 -7.89 -7.97
N PHE A 160 -8.95 -6.71 -7.68
CA PHE A 160 -9.34 -6.33 -6.34
C PHE A 160 -10.83 -5.97 -6.34
N GLY A 161 -11.67 -6.95 -6.05
CA GLY A 161 -13.10 -6.78 -6.16
C GLY A 161 -13.88 -7.72 -5.26
N GLY A 162 -15.18 -7.70 -5.45
CA GLY A 162 -16.11 -8.59 -4.80
C GLY A 162 -17.30 -7.89 -4.17
N PHE A 163 -18.35 -8.66 -3.91
CA PHE A 163 -19.59 -8.14 -3.34
C PHE A 163 -19.35 -7.57 -1.93
N LYS A 164 -19.35 -6.26 -1.82
CA LYS A 164 -19.12 -5.55 -0.57
C LYS A 164 -19.81 -4.18 -0.54
N ARG A 165 -19.95 -3.63 0.66
CA ARG A 165 -20.48 -2.28 0.84
C ARG A 165 -19.54 -1.26 0.17
N PRO A 166 -20.06 -0.40 -0.72
CA PRO A 166 -19.29 0.68 -1.31
C PRO A 166 -18.78 1.68 -0.25
N ARG A 167 -17.67 2.32 -0.55
CA ARG A 167 -17.15 3.44 0.25
C ARG A 167 -17.98 4.71 -0.04
N ASN A 168 -18.06 5.61 0.94
CA ASN A 168 -18.77 6.87 0.79
C ASN A 168 -17.84 8.05 0.46
N ASP A 169 -16.53 7.83 0.49
CA ASP A 169 -15.49 8.85 0.38
C ASP A 169 -14.69 8.79 -0.93
N SER A 170 -14.81 7.69 -1.68
CA SER A 170 -14.10 7.50 -2.96
C SER A 170 -14.71 6.40 -3.81
N GLY A 171 -14.47 6.45 -5.13
CA GLY A 171 -14.79 5.37 -6.05
C GLY A 171 -13.86 4.17 -5.87
N VAL A 172 -14.25 3.03 -6.47
CA VAL A 172 -13.52 1.76 -6.32
C VAL A 172 -12.12 1.82 -6.93
N MET A 173 -11.96 2.53 -8.03
CA MET A 173 -10.67 2.69 -8.71
C MET A 173 -9.63 3.32 -7.77
N PHE A 174 -9.96 4.42 -7.10
CA PHE A 174 -9.05 5.10 -6.19
C PHE A 174 -8.94 4.36 -4.84
N ALA A 175 -10.06 3.80 -4.34
CA ALA A 175 -10.08 3.12 -3.04
C ALA A 175 -9.28 1.82 -3.03
N ASP A 176 -9.44 1.01 -4.08
CA ASP A 176 -8.89 -0.34 -4.18
C ASP A 176 -7.79 -0.45 -5.24
N GLY A 177 -7.96 0.22 -6.40
CA GLY A 177 -7.00 0.19 -7.51
C GLY A 177 -5.62 0.74 -7.16
N ILE A 178 -5.56 1.73 -6.26
CA ILE A 178 -4.28 2.30 -5.79
C ILE A 178 -3.36 1.24 -5.15
N HIS A 179 -3.92 0.20 -4.53
CA HIS A 179 -3.13 -0.90 -3.98
C HIS A 179 -2.36 -1.64 -5.06
N PHE A 180 -2.99 -1.85 -6.23
CA PHE A 180 -2.33 -2.57 -7.32
C PHE A 180 -1.44 -1.67 -8.17
N ALA A 181 -1.77 -0.39 -8.31
CA ALA A 181 -0.85 0.56 -8.93
C ALA A 181 0.49 0.60 -8.17
N ASP A 182 0.43 0.73 -6.85
CA ASP A 182 1.61 0.67 -5.99
C ASP A 182 2.32 -0.69 -6.05
N LEU A 183 1.55 -1.77 -5.97
CA LEU A 183 2.06 -3.14 -5.98
C LEU A 183 2.83 -3.47 -7.27
N PHE A 184 2.30 -3.06 -8.43
CA PHE A 184 2.95 -3.31 -9.72
C PHE A 184 4.24 -2.50 -9.85
N ASN A 185 4.24 -1.22 -9.44
CA ASN A 185 5.45 -0.41 -9.39
C ASN A 185 6.53 -1.09 -8.53
N PHE A 186 6.13 -1.64 -7.39
CA PHE A 186 7.03 -2.31 -6.45
C PHE A 186 7.57 -3.65 -6.98
N ILE A 187 6.71 -4.49 -7.56
CA ILE A 187 7.12 -5.80 -8.11
C ILE A 187 8.02 -5.62 -9.33
N LEU A 188 7.64 -4.72 -10.24
CA LEU A 188 8.36 -4.48 -11.49
C LEU A 188 9.62 -3.64 -11.29
N GLY A 189 9.73 -2.89 -10.19
CA GLY A 189 10.83 -1.95 -9.95
C GLY A 189 10.86 -0.82 -10.98
N ALA A 190 9.72 -0.43 -11.53
CA ALA A 190 9.54 0.58 -12.55
C ALA A 190 8.24 1.35 -12.35
N LEU A 191 8.14 2.55 -12.94
CA LEU A 191 6.90 3.30 -13.02
C LEU A 191 6.25 3.12 -14.39
N PRO A 192 4.91 3.18 -14.50
CA PRO A 192 4.26 3.09 -15.80
C PRO A 192 4.55 4.34 -16.63
N LYS A 193 4.60 4.18 -17.94
CA LYS A 193 4.74 5.29 -18.91
C LYS A 193 3.40 5.91 -19.25
N SER A 194 2.36 5.10 -19.33
CA SER A 194 1.02 5.54 -19.69
C SER A 194 -0.05 4.78 -18.95
N VAL A 195 -1.20 5.42 -18.82
CA VAL A 195 -2.39 4.90 -18.16
C VAL A 195 -3.59 5.07 -19.09
N LEU A 196 -4.35 4.02 -19.31
CA LEU A 196 -5.68 4.06 -19.93
C LEU A 196 -6.70 3.46 -18.96
N ALA A 197 -7.81 4.15 -18.70
CA ALA A 197 -8.81 3.70 -17.76
C ALA A 197 -10.23 3.92 -18.25
N ILE A 198 -11.11 3.04 -17.84
CA ILE A 198 -12.57 3.17 -17.95
C ILE A 198 -13.21 2.86 -16.61
N HIS A 199 -14.31 3.51 -16.29
CA HIS A 199 -15.10 3.22 -15.10
C HIS A 199 -16.60 3.41 -15.34
N HIS A 200 -17.40 2.88 -14.43
CA HIS A 200 -18.85 3.09 -14.41
C HIS A 200 -19.36 3.31 -12.99
N ASP A 201 -20.39 4.15 -12.88
CA ASP A 201 -21.19 4.37 -11.68
C ASP A 201 -22.59 3.76 -11.91
N PHE A 202 -22.74 2.47 -11.67
CA PHE A 202 -24.02 1.77 -11.81
C PHE A 202 -24.98 2.03 -10.66
N MET A 203 -24.45 2.46 -9.49
CA MET A 203 -25.27 2.78 -8.31
C MET A 203 -25.74 4.23 -8.28
N GLY A 204 -25.29 5.08 -9.20
CA GLY A 204 -25.71 6.49 -9.28
C GLY A 204 -25.23 7.34 -8.08
N ARG A 205 -24.03 7.04 -7.55
CA ARG A 205 -23.47 7.71 -6.37
C ARG A 205 -22.59 8.92 -6.71
N GLY A 206 -22.34 9.18 -8.00
CA GLY A 206 -21.33 10.14 -8.46
C GLY A 206 -19.88 9.66 -8.27
N MET A 207 -19.70 8.36 -8.03
CA MET A 207 -18.41 7.69 -7.81
C MET A 207 -18.44 6.31 -8.49
N ASP A 208 -17.31 5.90 -9.04
CA ASP A 208 -17.20 4.62 -9.73
C ASP A 208 -17.41 3.41 -8.82
N ASP A 209 -18.10 2.41 -9.37
CA ASP A 209 -18.38 1.11 -8.73
C ASP A 209 -17.60 -0.02 -9.39
N VAL A 210 -17.24 0.18 -10.66
CA VAL A 210 -16.46 -0.73 -11.49
C VAL A 210 -15.41 0.08 -12.23
N SER A 211 -14.20 -0.42 -12.28
CA SER A 211 -13.13 0.20 -13.05
C SER A 211 -12.17 -0.82 -13.64
N PHE A 212 -11.63 -0.49 -14.82
CA PHE A 212 -10.54 -1.18 -15.48
C PHE A 212 -9.44 -0.18 -15.79
N VAL A 213 -8.24 -0.46 -15.33
CA VAL A 213 -7.06 0.38 -15.55
C VAL A 213 -6.01 -0.44 -16.27
N SER A 214 -5.47 0.09 -17.36
CA SER A 214 -4.39 -0.48 -18.14
C SER A 214 -3.16 0.40 -18.03
N LEU A 215 -2.00 -0.20 -17.77
CA LEU A 215 -0.73 0.44 -17.52
C LEU A 215 0.34 -0.13 -18.44
N GLU A 216 1.14 0.72 -19.08
CA GLU A 216 2.32 0.29 -19.83
C GLU A 216 3.60 0.61 -19.04
N TYR A 217 4.49 -0.38 -18.94
CA TYR A 217 5.79 -0.26 -18.30
C TYR A 217 6.92 -0.55 -19.28
N ASP A 218 7.99 0.23 -19.19
CA ASP A 218 9.30 -0.18 -19.71
C ASP A 218 10.14 -0.64 -18.52
N THR A 219 10.41 -1.94 -18.46
CA THR A 219 11.24 -2.53 -17.42
C THR A 219 12.64 -2.87 -17.96
N PRO A 220 13.64 -3.13 -17.12
CA PRO A 220 14.95 -3.60 -17.57
C PRO A 220 14.88 -4.89 -18.40
N HIS A 221 13.79 -5.65 -18.30
CA HIS A 221 13.59 -6.90 -19.02
C HIS A 221 12.69 -6.75 -20.26
N GLY A 222 12.22 -5.53 -20.58
CA GLY A 222 11.40 -5.22 -21.75
C GLY A 222 10.06 -4.59 -21.40
N LYS A 223 9.18 -4.48 -22.39
CA LYS A 223 7.85 -3.92 -22.20
C LYS A 223 6.95 -4.89 -21.41
N THR A 224 6.25 -4.36 -20.42
CA THR A 224 5.25 -5.07 -19.62
C THR A 224 3.92 -4.33 -19.71
N TRP A 225 2.86 -5.08 -19.94
CA TRP A 225 1.50 -4.56 -19.86
C TRP A 225 0.83 -5.02 -18.58
N ALA A 226 0.27 -4.08 -17.81
CA ALA A 226 -0.43 -4.41 -16.58
C ALA A 226 -1.90 -3.95 -16.65
N THR A 227 -2.79 -4.71 -16.01
CA THR A 227 -4.22 -4.39 -15.91
C THR A 227 -4.70 -4.55 -14.50
N VAL A 228 -5.58 -3.64 -14.07
CA VAL A 228 -6.27 -3.70 -12.77
C VAL A 228 -7.76 -3.69 -12.99
N GLU A 229 -8.46 -4.64 -12.41
CA GLU A 229 -9.92 -4.71 -12.35
C GLU A 229 -10.37 -4.48 -10.92
N ASN A 230 -11.30 -3.53 -10.73
CA ASN A 230 -11.87 -3.23 -9.41
C ASN A 230 -13.39 -3.17 -9.52
N ASP A 231 -14.09 -3.75 -8.55
CA ASP A 231 -15.54 -3.77 -8.53
C ASP A 231 -16.14 -3.95 -7.12
N TYR A 232 -17.45 -3.66 -7.00
CA TYR A 232 -18.26 -3.92 -5.82
C TYR A 232 -19.35 -5.00 -6.06
N PHE A 233 -19.40 -5.63 -7.25
CA PHE A 233 -20.53 -6.44 -7.70
C PHE A 233 -20.23 -7.93 -7.82
N ILE A 234 -19.02 -8.31 -8.20
CA ILE A 234 -18.70 -9.71 -8.50
C ILE A 234 -18.90 -10.57 -7.24
N PRO A 235 -19.69 -11.67 -7.32
CA PRO A 235 -19.87 -12.56 -6.18
C PRO A 235 -18.54 -13.16 -5.71
N GLY A 236 -18.25 -13.00 -4.42
CA GLY A 236 -17.00 -13.47 -3.82
C GLY A 236 -16.14 -12.35 -3.28
N LYS A 237 -14.86 -12.66 -3.08
CA LYS A 237 -13.84 -11.72 -2.62
C LYS A 237 -12.56 -12.03 -3.36
N PHE A 238 -12.10 -11.07 -4.16
CA PHE A 238 -10.91 -11.21 -4.99
C PHE A 238 -9.84 -10.23 -4.56
N ARG A 239 -8.64 -10.74 -4.35
CA ARG A 239 -7.39 -10.01 -4.12
C ARG A 239 -6.27 -10.82 -4.73
N GLU A 240 -6.17 -10.76 -6.05
CA GLU A 240 -5.32 -11.64 -6.83
C GLU A 240 -4.39 -10.84 -7.72
N VAL A 241 -3.15 -11.31 -7.83
CA VAL A 241 -2.17 -10.82 -8.79
C VAL A 241 -1.65 -12.00 -9.61
N ILE A 242 -1.64 -11.84 -10.93
CA ILE A 242 -1.05 -12.78 -11.87
C ILE A 242 0.13 -12.09 -12.54
N VAL A 243 1.30 -12.72 -12.51
CA VAL A 243 2.50 -12.27 -13.22
C VAL A 243 2.84 -13.30 -14.29
N CYS A 244 2.86 -12.90 -15.55
CA CYS A 244 3.16 -13.77 -16.68
C CYS A 244 4.48 -13.37 -17.32
N GLY A 245 5.50 -14.21 -17.17
CA GLY A 245 6.79 -14.09 -17.83
C GLY A 245 6.98 -15.14 -18.91
N ASP A 246 8.06 -15.02 -19.68
CA ASP A 246 8.39 -15.98 -20.74
C ASP A 246 9.09 -17.25 -20.22
N LYS A 247 9.55 -17.26 -18.95
CA LYS A 247 10.13 -18.45 -18.29
C LYS A 247 9.23 -18.99 -17.19
N LEU A 248 8.57 -18.13 -16.44
CA LEU A 248 7.77 -18.46 -15.27
C LEU A 248 6.52 -17.57 -15.24
N SER A 249 5.41 -18.13 -14.80
CA SER A 249 4.21 -17.35 -14.43
C SER A 249 3.84 -17.65 -12.98
N ALA A 250 3.16 -16.71 -12.31
CA ALA A 250 2.68 -16.91 -10.96
C ALA A 250 1.26 -16.37 -10.80
N VAL A 251 0.47 -17.06 -9.98
CA VAL A 251 -0.81 -16.58 -9.45
C VAL A 251 -0.65 -16.41 -7.94
N CYS A 252 -0.89 -15.21 -7.45
CA CYS A 252 -0.86 -14.89 -6.02
C CYS A 252 -2.26 -14.49 -5.55
N ASP A 253 -2.85 -15.27 -4.64
CA ASP A 253 -4.13 -14.96 -3.98
C ASP A 253 -3.89 -14.53 -2.53
N TYR A 254 -4.12 -13.26 -2.24
CA TYR A 254 -3.97 -12.68 -0.91
C TYR A 254 -5.09 -13.05 0.09
N ASN A 255 -6.14 -13.73 -0.37
CA ASN A 255 -7.18 -14.24 0.53
C ASN A 255 -6.83 -15.61 1.15
N VAL A 256 -5.81 -16.29 0.62
CA VAL A 256 -5.35 -17.58 1.12
C VAL A 256 -4.36 -17.35 2.26
N ALA A 257 -4.47 -18.11 3.34
CA ALA A 257 -3.60 -17.97 4.50
C ALA A 257 -2.20 -18.55 4.29
N GLN A 258 -2.12 -19.68 3.58
CA GLN A 258 -0.89 -20.42 3.32
C GLN A 258 -0.82 -20.75 1.82
N TYR A 259 0.37 -20.90 1.25
CA TYR A 259 0.58 -21.16 -0.18
C TYR A 259 -0.14 -20.14 -1.09
N LYS A 260 0.00 -18.86 -0.75
CA LYS A 260 -0.59 -17.76 -1.50
C LYS A 260 -0.17 -17.74 -2.96
N ILE A 261 0.98 -18.31 -3.29
CA ILE A 261 1.57 -18.27 -4.63
C ILE A 261 1.60 -19.66 -5.22
N LYS A 262 1.14 -19.76 -6.47
CA LYS A 262 1.36 -20.90 -7.35
C LYS A 262 2.16 -20.44 -8.56
N THR A 263 3.27 -21.12 -8.87
CA THR A 263 4.08 -20.84 -10.05
C THR A 263 3.87 -21.91 -11.11
N TYR A 264 4.03 -21.50 -12.37
CA TYR A 264 3.78 -22.33 -13.55
C TYR A 264 4.94 -22.13 -14.53
N GLU A 265 5.57 -23.24 -14.97
CA GLU A 265 6.64 -23.25 -15.97
C GLU A 265 6.09 -23.38 -17.40
N ASN A 266 4.91 -22.82 -17.64
CA ASN A 266 4.27 -22.83 -18.94
C ASN A 266 5.02 -21.94 -19.93
N LYS A 267 5.14 -22.41 -21.17
CA LYS A 267 5.80 -21.63 -22.22
C LYS A 267 5.20 -21.86 -23.59
N HIS A 268 5.35 -20.87 -24.47
CA HIS A 268 5.08 -20.99 -25.88
C HIS A 268 6.40 -21.22 -26.63
N VAL A 269 6.44 -22.28 -27.47
CA VAL A 269 7.59 -22.60 -28.29
C VAL A 269 7.20 -22.49 -29.76
N ARG A 270 8.08 -21.89 -30.53
CA ARG A 270 7.86 -21.78 -31.99
C ARG A 270 7.93 -23.15 -32.63
N ASP A 271 6.95 -23.49 -33.46
CA ASP A 271 6.88 -24.72 -34.24
C ASP A 271 6.63 -24.36 -35.72
N GLY A 272 7.70 -24.15 -36.47
CA GLY A 272 7.64 -23.63 -37.82
C GLY A 272 7.07 -22.24 -37.89
N LYS A 273 5.88 -22.05 -38.49
CA LYS A 273 5.14 -20.79 -38.56
C LYS A 273 4.19 -20.58 -37.36
N ASP A 274 3.92 -21.64 -36.61
CA ASP A 274 2.95 -21.67 -35.50
C ASP A 274 3.66 -21.63 -34.15
N PHE A 275 2.85 -21.64 -33.08
CA PHE A 275 3.30 -21.76 -31.70
C PHE A 275 2.58 -22.92 -31.00
N LYS A 276 3.34 -23.68 -30.22
CA LYS A 276 2.80 -24.70 -29.29
C LYS A 276 2.86 -24.16 -27.87
N GLY A 277 1.73 -24.28 -27.12
CA GLY A 277 1.71 -24.17 -25.68
C GLY A 277 2.23 -25.45 -25.04
N ILE A 278 3.19 -25.33 -24.15
CA ILE A 278 3.73 -26.43 -23.34
C ILE A 278 3.39 -26.13 -21.89
N GLU A 279 2.62 -27.00 -21.25
CA GLU A 279 2.40 -26.97 -19.81
C GLU A 279 3.65 -27.51 -19.11
N GLY A 280 4.11 -26.76 -18.10
CA GLY A 280 5.28 -27.12 -17.30
C GLY A 280 4.90 -27.49 -15.86
N ALA A 281 5.89 -27.62 -15.01
CA ALA A 281 5.69 -27.92 -13.61
C ALA A 281 4.92 -26.80 -12.87
N VAL A 282 4.12 -27.20 -11.88
CA VAL A 282 3.39 -26.30 -10.99
C VAL A 282 3.94 -26.47 -9.58
N HIS A 283 4.32 -25.35 -8.96
CA HIS A 283 4.83 -25.34 -7.59
C HIS A 283 4.00 -24.43 -6.71
N GLN A 284 3.82 -24.80 -5.46
CA GLN A 284 3.23 -23.97 -4.43
C GLN A 284 4.35 -23.37 -3.58
N ILE A 285 4.31 -22.05 -3.40
CA ILE A 285 5.28 -21.34 -2.58
C ILE A 285 4.69 -21.10 -1.22
N GLU A 286 5.35 -21.62 -0.20
CA GLU A 286 4.99 -21.36 1.19
C GLU A 286 5.45 -19.96 1.57
N CYS A 287 4.51 -19.16 2.08
CA CYS A 287 4.80 -17.83 2.61
C CYS A 287 4.66 -17.88 4.14
N PRO A 288 5.62 -17.28 4.88
CA PRO A 288 5.51 -17.21 6.34
C PRO A 288 4.17 -16.55 6.74
N PRO A 289 3.50 -17.07 7.79
CA PRO A 289 2.32 -16.41 8.32
C PRO A 289 2.74 -15.12 9.04
N GLU A 290 2.51 -13.99 8.43
CA GLU A 290 2.76 -12.66 9.01
C GLU A 290 1.53 -11.79 8.81
N GLU A 291 1.15 -10.99 9.81
CA GLU A 291 0.13 -9.98 9.66
C GLU A 291 0.74 -8.75 8.98
N PRO A 292 0.36 -8.44 7.72
CA PRO A 292 1.02 -7.37 6.95
C PRO A 292 0.97 -6.00 7.63
N LEU A 293 -0.14 -5.67 8.33
CA LEU A 293 -0.26 -4.40 9.04
C LEU A 293 0.73 -4.32 10.22
N LEU A 294 0.92 -5.41 10.95
CA LEU A 294 1.89 -5.44 12.05
C LEU A 294 3.33 -5.30 11.50
N ALA A 295 3.64 -5.99 10.41
CA ALA A 295 4.93 -5.88 9.72
C ALA A 295 5.19 -4.46 9.22
N GLU A 296 4.18 -3.82 8.65
CA GLU A 296 4.22 -2.44 8.16
C GLU A 296 4.51 -1.42 9.28
N LEU A 297 3.81 -1.54 10.41
CA LEU A 297 4.00 -0.65 11.55
C LEU A 297 5.36 -0.88 12.24
N ARG A 298 5.83 -2.13 12.33
CA ARG A 298 7.19 -2.43 12.79
C ARG A 298 8.24 -1.79 11.89
N ALA A 299 8.08 -1.89 10.57
CA ALA A 299 9.00 -1.30 9.61
C ALA A 299 9.03 0.24 9.70
N PHE A 300 7.88 0.87 9.94
CA PHE A 300 7.82 2.31 10.22
C PHE A 300 8.63 2.68 11.45
N LEU A 301 8.41 1.99 12.57
CA LEU A 301 9.16 2.25 13.82
C LEU A 301 10.65 1.98 13.66
N ASP A 302 11.03 0.94 12.92
CA ASP A 302 12.44 0.68 12.60
C ASP A 302 13.05 1.84 11.78
N SER A 303 12.33 2.35 10.78
CA SER A 303 12.76 3.53 10.02
C SER A 303 12.90 4.77 10.90
N VAL A 304 11.98 5.00 11.84
CA VAL A 304 12.05 6.10 12.81
C VAL A 304 13.31 5.98 13.68
N GLN A 305 13.65 4.78 14.15
CA GLN A 305 14.80 4.54 15.02
C GLN A 305 16.13 4.56 14.27
N THR A 306 16.18 3.92 13.09
CA THR A 306 17.43 3.72 12.33
C THR A 306 17.70 4.84 11.33
N ARG A 307 16.72 5.68 11.06
CA ARG A 307 16.72 6.71 10.01
C ARG A 307 16.91 6.16 8.59
N LYS A 308 16.70 4.88 8.38
CA LYS A 308 16.67 4.28 7.04
C LYS A 308 15.35 4.61 6.34
N ALA A 309 15.42 4.81 5.04
CA ALA A 309 14.23 5.03 4.22
C ALA A 309 13.23 3.88 4.37
N PRO A 310 11.94 4.17 4.55
CA PRO A 310 10.92 3.13 4.62
C PRO A 310 10.68 2.49 3.24
N ARG A 311 10.19 1.25 3.24
CA ARG A 311 9.88 0.50 2.01
C ARG A 311 8.75 1.13 1.19
N ALA A 312 7.84 1.81 1.83
CA ALA A 312 6.73 2.56 1.24
C ALA A 312 6.87 4.03 1.66
N ASP A 313 7.88 4.71 1.12
CA ASP A 313 8.18 6.10 1.45
C ASP A 313 7.17 7.09 0.83
N GLY A 314 7.34 8.38 1.08
CA GLY A 314 6.48 9.43 0.54
C GLY A 314 6.47 9.46 -0.99
N TRP A 315 7.59 9.11 -1.63
CA TRP A 315 7.65 9.06 -3.10
C TRP A 315 6.87 7.90 -3.67
N ALA A 316 6.91 6.73 -3.04
CA ALA A 316 6.04 5.61 -3.42
C ALA A 316 4.55 5.99 -3.31
N GLY A 317 4.18 6.74 -2.26
CA GLY A 317 2.83 7.29 -2.12
C GLY A 317 2.46 8.28 -3.21
N TYR A 318 3.38 9.19 -3.55
CA TYR A 318 3.21 10.13 -4.67
C TYR A 318 3.00 9.41 -5.99
N ASP A 319 3.85 8.43 -6.32
CA ASP A 319 3.75 7.69 -7.57
C ASP A 319 2.41 6.96 -7.70
N ALA A 320 1.93 6.32 -6.63
CA ALA A 320 0.64 5.65 -6.62
C ALA A 320 -0.52 6.63 -6.82
N VAL A 321 -0.50 7.81 -6.17
CA VAL A 321 -1.54 8.85 -6.35
C VAL A 321 -1.48 9.43 -7.77
N ARG A 322 -0.30 9.67 -8.31
CA ARG A 322 -0.09 10.16 -9.68
C ARG A 322 -0.69 9.21 -10.72
N VAL A 323 -0.46 7.90 -10.57
CA VAL A 323 -1.07 6.88 -11.44
C VAL A 323 -2.60 6.94 -11.37
N MET A 324 -3.18 7.07 -10.16
CA MET A 324 -4.63 7.15 -10.01
C MET A 324 -5.22 8.44 -10.57
N ASN A 325 -4.55 9.59 -10.41
CA ASN A 325 -4.98 10.85 -11.01
C ASN A 325 -4.91 10.81 -12.54
N ALA A 326 -3.87 10.20 -13.12
CA ALA A 326 -3.78 9.94 -14.55
C ALA A 326 -4.90 9.00 -15.05
N ALA A 327 -5.26 7.99 -14.27
CA ALA A 327 -6.40 7.11 -14.58
C ALA A 327 -7.74 7.88 -14.60
N LEU A 328 -7.97 8.76 -13.63
CA LEU A 328 -9.14 9.64 -13.62
C LEU A 328 -9.17 10.60 -14.81
N GLU A 329 -8.03 11.14 -15.20
CA GLU A 329 -7.93 11.98 -16.39
C GLU A 329 -8.17 11.19 -17.67
N SER A 330 -7.65 9.96 -17.75
CA SER A 330 -7.91 9.05 -18.86
C SER A 330 -9.40 8.77 -19.04
N VAL A 331 -10.12 8.51 -17.96
CA VAL A 331 -11.59 8.34 -17.99
C VAL A 331 -12.30 9.57 -18.58
N LYS A 332 -11.90 10.78 -18.15
CA LYS A 332 -12.51 12.04 -18.63
C LYS A 332 -12.25 12.28 -20.10
N THR A 333 -11.05 11.99 -20.58
CA THR A 333 -10.63 12.27 -21.95
C THR A 333 -10.91 11.14 -22.93
N GLY A 334 -11.13 9.92 -22.45
CA GLY A 334 -11.24 8.70 -23.25
C GLY A 334 -9.92 8.32 -23.94
N ARG A 335 -8.77 8.80 -23.47
CA ARG A 335 -7.46 8.59 -24.06
C ARG A 335 -6.45 8.13 -23.03
N ALA A 336 -5.38 7.49 -23.49
CA ALA A 336 -4.22 7.22 -22.64
C ALA A 336 -3.56 8.54 -22.19
N VAL A 337 -3.12 8.57 -20.95
CA VAL A 337 -2.40 9.67 -20.32
C VAL A 337 -0.96 9.23 -20.06
N GLU A 338 0.01 10.00 -20.58
CA GLU A 338 1.44 9.80 -20.30
C GLU A 338 1.78 10.27 -18.88
N LEU A 339 2.74 9.57 -18.24
CA LEU A 339 3.18 9.81 -16.85
C LEU A 339 4.61 10.39 -16.79
#